data_e86d8d2264da63c7af27a58f36076bbb
#
_entry.id   e86d8d2264da63c7af27a58f36076bbb
#
_cell.length_a   1.000
_cell.length_b   1.000
_cell.length_c   1.000
_cell.angle_alpha   90.00
_cell.angle_beta   90.00
_cell.angle_gamma   90.00
#
_symmetry.space_group_name_H-M   'P 1'
#
loop_
_entity.id
_entity.type
_entity.pdbx_description
1 polymer ?
#
loop_
_entity_poly.entity_id
_entity_poly.type
_entity_poly.pdbx_seq_one_letter_code
_entity_poly.pdbx_strand_id
1 'polypeptide(L)'
;VKKAVADGSSILLTPMSMLGVYPFTYKKLPYDPVADLAPVSMGSTFDYGIAVGPAVPESVKSIPELMEWYKANPSKANISSSAAGSPLHFVGLMMGRAAGVELTHVAYRGTPPAINDMLGGSMPALCGPLGTFLPLMGAGKIRLLASSGAQRSRFTPHVATLAEQGYKDLVFSEWFGFFAPGGTPAPVVMRANEALRAALAQKDVIDGLAVMGLEVKSSTPQELATLLKASYDRWGPIVKKIGFTADS
;
A
#
# COMPACT_ATOMS: atom_id res chain seq x y z
N VAL A 1 20.62 -2.09 5.64
CA VAL A 1 20.74 -0.96 6.58
C VAL A 1 20.97 -1.45 8.00
N LYS A 2 20.23 -2.42 8.53
CA LYS A 2 20.43 -2.96 9.89
C LYS A 2 21.91 -3.22 10.28
N LYS A 3 22.73 -3.73 9.34
CA LYS A 3 24.15 -4.03 9.55
C LYS A 3 25.11 -2.94 9.06
N ALA A 4 24.59 -1.82 8.56
CA ALA A 4 25.40 -0.72 8.09
C ALA A 4 25.95 0.10 9.26
N VAL A 5 27.05 0.82 9.02
CA VAL A 5 27.62 1.72 10.02
C VAL A 5 26.62 2.85 10.30
N ALA A 6 26.45 3.18 11.58
CA ALA A 6 25.48 4.19 12.02
C ALA A 6 26.08 5.62 11.96
N ASP A 7 26.71 5.98 10.82
CA ASP A 7 27.40 7.25 10.59
C ASP A 7 26.64 8.21 9.65
N GLY A 8 25.48 7.77 9.12
CA GLY A 8 24.66 8.54 8.18
C GLY A 8 24.98 8.30 6.71
N SER A 9 25.93 7.43 6.37
CA SER A 9 26.26 7.08 4.98
C SER A 9 25.21 6.16 4.32
N SER A 10 24.37 5.51 5.12
CA SER A 10 23.35 4.58 4.67
C SER A 10 21.96 5.02 5.10
N ILE A 11 21.03 5.15 4.16
CA ILE A 11 19.62 5.44 4.42
C ILE A 11 18.76 4.42 3.70
N LEU A 12 17.76 3.91 4.40
CA LEU A 12 16.73 3.01 3.89
C LEU A 12 15.49 3.83 3.55
N LEU A 13 14.97 3.71 2.33
CA LEU A 13 13.60 4.07 1.99
C LEU A 13 12.77 2.80 1.99
N THR A 14 11.69 2.76 2.78
CA THR A 14 10.86 1.57 2.93
C THR A 14 9.38 1.92 3.09
N PRO A 15 8.46 1.08 2.59
CA PRO A 15 7.04 1.25 2.86
C PRO A 15 6.70 0.87 4.31
N MET A 16 5.66 1.50 4.84
CA MET A 16 5.10 1.24 6.18
C MET A 16 4.83 -0.25 6.41
N SER A 17 4.32 -0.93 5.40
CA SER A 17 3.94 -2.34 5.50
C SER A 17 5.08 -3.24 5.98
N MET A 18 6.33 -2.97 5.59
CA MET A 18 7.48 -3.73 6.07
C MET A 18 7.75 -3.55 7.56
N LEU A 19 7.42 -2.39 8.12
CA LEU A 19 7.73 -2.06 9.51
C LEU A 19 6.51 -2.18 10.44
N GLY A 20 5.31 -1.89 9.94
CA GLY A 20 4.08 -1.85 10.73
C GLY A 20 3.16 -3.06 10.55
N VAL A 21 3.34 -3.87 9.50
CA VAL A 21 2.47 -5.02 9.19
C VAL A 21 3.22 -6.34 9.25
N TYR A 22 4.38 -6.45 8.61
CA TYR A 22 5.14 -7.71 8.53
C TYR A 22 5.53 -8.29 9.89
N PRO A 23 5.77 -7.51 10.97
CA PRO A 23 5.96 -8.06 12.31
C PRO A 23 4.82 -8.95 12.81
N PHE A 24 3.62 -8.80 12.28
CA PHE A 24 2.44 -9.58 12.63
C PHE A 24 2.11 -10.70 11.64
N THR A 25 2.66 -10.64 10.42
CA THR A 25 2.32 -11.58 9.34
C THR A 25 3.40 -12.63 9.10
N TYR A 26 4.65 -12.36 9.43
CA TYR A 26 5.77 -13.29 9.25
C TYR A 26 6.20 -13.91 10.59
N LYS A 27 6.37 -15.22 10.63
CA LYS A 27 6.85 -15.95 11.81
C LYS A 27 8.26 -15.53 12.25
N LYS A 28 9.11 -15.16 11.30
CA LYS A 28 10.46 -14.66 11.53
C LYS A 28 10.76 -13.50 10.60
N LEU A 29 11.16 -12.37 11.20
CA LEU A 29 11.73 -11.26 10.47
C LEU A 29 13.23 -11.17 10.75
N PRO A 30 14.06 -10.87 9.74
CA PRO A 30 15.50 -10.71 9.94
C PRO A 30 15.86 -9.36 10.57
N TYR A 31 14.88 -8.57 10.99
CA TYR A 31 15.03 -7.23 11.57
C TYR A 31 13.97 -6.95 12.62
N ASP A 32 14.28 -6.02 13.53
CA ASP A 32 13.35 -5.40 14.45
C ASP A 32 13.07 -3.96 13.94
N PRO A 33 11.81 -3.60 13.63
CA PRO A 33 11.50 -2.30 13.05
C PRO A 33 11.76 -1.12 13.99
N VAL A 34 11.84 -1.35 15.29
CA VAL A 34 12.06 -0.31 16.30
C VAL A 34 13.53 -0.25 16.72
N ALA A 35 14.15 -1.40 16.99
CA ALA A 35 15.51 -1.44 17.51
C ALA A 35 16.58 -1.25 16.41
N ASP A 36 16.34 -1.77 15.21
CA ASP A 36 17.33 -1.77 14.12
C ASP A 36 17.32 -0.50 13.25
N LEU A 37 16.32 0.38 13.42
CA LEU A 37 16.09 1.54 12.55
C LEU A 37 15.82 2.82 13.34
N ALA A 38 16.48 3.90 12.94
CA ALA A 38 16.24 5.25 13.43
C ALA A 38 15.39 6.01 12.41
N PRO A 39 14.17 6.48 12.76
CA PRO A 39 13.33 7.29 11.86
C PRO A 39 14.04 8.58 11.45
N VAL A 40 13.95 8.95 10.17
CA VAL A 40 14.53 10.20 9.65
C VAL A 40 13.42 11.13 9.15
N SER A 41 12.64 10.75 8.15
CA SER A 41 11.52 11.55 7.61
C SER A 41 10.55 10.67 6.84
N MET A 42 9.30 11.07 6.78
CA MET A 42 8.43 10.61 5.70
C MET A 42 8.99 11.07 4.34
N GLY A 43 8.65 10.32 3.28
CA GLY A 43 8.99 10.68 1.91
C GLY A 43 7.74 10.97 1.07
N SER A 44 6.76 10.09 1.15
CA SER A 44 5.51 10.21 0.41
C SER A 44 4.41 9.37 1.01
N THR A 45 3.18 9.64 0.57
CA THR A 45 1.99 8.82 0.84
C THR A 45 1.32 8.42 -0.47
N PHE A 46 0.58 7.33 -0.45
CA PHE A 46 -0.26 6.89 -1.57
C PHE A 46 -1.41 6.02 -1.09
N ASP A 47 -2.46 5.99 -1.90
CA ASP A 47 -3.59 5.11 -1.67
C ASP A 47 -3.46 3.83 -2.49
N TYR A 48 -4.21 2.81 -2.08
CA TYR A 48 -4.41 1.62 -2.91
C TYR A 48 -5.56 1.84 -3.87
N GLY A 49 -5.51 1.15 -5.00
CA GLY A 49 -6.60 1.08 -5.96
C GLY A 49 -7.09 -0.35 -6.11
N ILE A 50 -8.38 -0.51 -6.35
CA ILE A 50 -8.99 -1.77 -6.75
C ILE A 50 -9.34 -1.64 -8.23
N ALA A 51 -8.59 -2.32 -9.08
CA ALA A 51 -8.77 -2.31 -10.53
C ALA A 51 -9.30 -3.65 -11.05
N VAL A 52 -10.06 -3.59 -12.14
CA VAL A 52 -10.54 -4.76 -12.87
C VAL A 52 -10.12 -4.71 -14.33
N GLY A 53 -9.84 -5.88 -14.90
CA GLY A 53 -9.48 -6.07 -16.29
C GLY A 53 -10.66 -6.58 -17.15
N PRO A 54 -10.36 -7.06 -18.38
CA PRO A 54 -11.37 -7.51 -19.35
C PRO A 54 -12.14 -8.77 -18.91
N ALA A 55 -11.66 -9.53 -17.91
CA ALA A 55 -12.41 -10.66 -17.37
C ALA A 55 -13.71 -10.26 -16.67
N VAL A 56 -13.82 -9.01 -16.23
CA VAL A 56 -14.99 -8.45 -15.53
C VAL A 56 -15.83 -7.64 -16.51
N PRO A 57 -17.15 -7.89 -16.65
CA PRO A 57 -18.03 -7.18 -17.56
C PRO A 57 -17.97 -5.66 -17.40
N GLU A 58 -18.12 -4.94 -18.51
CA GLU A 58 -18.08 -3.47 -18.52
C GLU A 58 -19.21 -2.81 -17.70
N SER A 59 -20.29 -3.53 -17.46
CA SER A 59 -21.40 -3.10 -16.59
C SER A 59 -20.99 -2.96 -15.12
N VAL A 60 -19.94 -3.66 -14.69
CA VAL A 60 -19.41 -3.59 -13.31
C VAL A 60 -18.57 -2.32 -13.17
N LYS A 61 -19.06 -1.32 -12.43
CA LYS A 61 -18.44 0.01 -12.28
C LYS A 61 -18.14 0.40 -10.83
N SER A 62 -18.52 -0.46 -9.88
CA SER A 62 -18.35 -0.22 -8.45
C SER A 62 -17.95 -1.51 -7.71
N ILE A 63 -17.50 -1.36 -6.47
CA ILE A 63 -17.17 -2.51 -5.62
C ILE A 63 -18.42 -3.33 -5.26
N PRO A 64 -19.57 -2.73 -4.89
CA PRO A 64 -20.79 -3.52 -4.71
C PRO A 64 -21.15 -4.36 -5.93
N GLU A 65 -21.11 -3.80 -7.15
CA GLU A 65 -21.39 -4.54 -8.38
C GLU A 65 -20.35 -5.65 -8.65
N LEU A 66 -19.07 -5.42 -8.31
CA LEU A 66 -18.05 -6.47 -8.39
C LEU A 66 -18.36 -7.63 -7.42
N MET A 67 -18.80 -7.33 -6.21
CA MET A 67 -19.17 -8.35 -5.23
C MET A 67 -20.38 -9.14 -5.67
N GLU A 68 -21.42 -8.51 -6.25
CA GLU A 68 -22.57 -9.22 -6.81
C GLU A 68 -22.16 -10.09 -8.01
N TRP A 69 -21.26 -9.59 -8.86
CA TRP A 69 -20.73 -10.39 -9.97
C TRP A 69 -19.95 -11.62 -9.46
N TYR A 70 -19.17 -11.50 -8.39
CA TYR A 70 -18.48 -12.62 -7.77
C TYR A 70 -19.44 -13.63 -7.15
N LYS A 71 -20.53 -13.20 -6.51
CA LYS A 71 -21.58 -14.11 -6.01
C LYS A 71 -22.21 -14.92 -7.13
N ALA A 72 -22.44 -14.31 -8.28
CA ALA A 72 -22.95 -15.00 -9.47
C ALA A 72 -21.91 -15.88 -10.19
N ASN A 73 -20.61 -15.65 -9.92
CA ASN A 73 -19.50 -16.36 -10.56
C ASN A 73 -18.46 -16.80 -9.51
N PRO A 74 -18.77 -17.74 -8.60
CA PRO A 74 -17.87 -18.09 -7.48
C PRO A 74 -16.49 -18.60 -7.91
N SER A 75 -16.40 -19.30 -9.05
CA SER A 75 -15.13 -19.78 -9.59
C SER A 75 -14.19 -18.65 -10.07
N LYS A 76 -14.72 -17.43 -10.25
CA LYS A 76 -13.98 -16.24 -10.63
C LYS A 76 -13.75 -15.28 -9.45
N ALA A 77 -14.16 -15.65 -8.24
CA ALA A 77 -14.03 -14.81 -7.05
C ALA A 77 -12.57 -14.71 -6.55
N ASN A 78 -11.71 -14.18 -7.42
CA ASN A 78 -10.28 -14.02 -7.18
C ASN A 78 -9.91 -12.53 -7.17
N ILE A 79 -9.02 -12.17 -6.25
CA ILE A 79 -8.37 -10.86 -6.21
C ILE A 79 -6.88 -11.04 -6.02
N SER A 80 -6.09 -10.32 -6.77
CA SER A 80 -4.64 -10.38 -6.68
C SER A 80 -4.04 -9.17 -5.95
N SER A 81 -2.81 -9.36 -5.48
CA SER A 81 -1.97 -8.25 -5.01
C SER A 81 -0.49 -8.56 -5.21
N SER A 82 0.36 -7.55 -5.04
CA SER A 82 1.81 -7.65 -5.26
C SER A 82 2.58 -8.35 -4.14
N ALA A 83 1.93 -8.68 -2.99
CA ALA A 83 2.59 -9.34 -1.87
C ALA A 83 1.57 -10.00 -0.91
N ALA A 84 1.82 -11.26 -0.57
CA ALA A 84 1.10 -11.93 0.52
C ALA A 84 1.42 -11.26 1.87
N GLY A 85 0.44 -11.22 2.77
CA GLY A 85 0.63 -10.67 4.11
C GLY A 85 0.80 -9.16 4.17
N SER A 86 0.56 -8.45 3.07
CA SER A 86 0.57 -6.99 2.99
C SER A 86 -0.83 -6.40 3.18
N PRO A 87 -0.95 -5.08 3.43
CA PRO A 87 -2.25 -4.39 3.42
C PRO A 87 -3.04 -4.60 2.13
N LEU A 88 -2.38 -4.67 0.98
CA LEU A 88 -3.01 -4.94 -0.33
C LEU A 88 -3.74 -6.29 -0.35
N HIS A 89 -3.17 -7.32 0.27
CA HIS A 89 -3.82 -8.62 0.47
C HIS A 89 -5.05 -8.49 1.37
N PHE A 90 -4.89 -7.81 2.52
CA PHE A 90 -5.94 -7.76 3.54
C PHE A 90 -7.13 -6.91 3.14
N VAL A 91 -6.92 -5.80 2.41
CA VAL A 91 -8.01 -4.98 1.87
C VAL A 91 -8.94 -5.83 0.99
N GLY A 92 -8.40 -6.65 0.11
CA GLY A 92 -9.18 -7.58 -0.72
C GLY A 92 -10.02 -8.54 0.12
N LEU A 93 -9.39 -9.23 1.09
CA LEU A 93 -10.10 -10.17 1.96
C LEU A 93 -11.17 -9.50 2.83
N MET A 94 -10.87 -8.34 3.39
CA MET A 94 -11.81 -7.60 4.23
C MET A 94 -13.01 -7.10 3.41
N MET A 95 -12.79 -6.67 2.17
CA MET A 95 -13.83 -6.26 1.23
C MET A 95 -14.78 -7.44 0.93
N GLY A 96 -14.22 -8.60 0.60
CA GLY A 96 -15.01 -9.82 0.39
C GLY A 96 -15.83 -10.21 1.62
N ARG A 97 -15.20 -10.23 2.80
CA ARG A 97 -15.89 -10.56 4.07
C ARG A 97 -17.04 -9.59 4.36
N ALA A 98 -16.85 -8.29 4.15
CA ALA A 98 -17.88 -7.28 4.37
C ALA A 98 -19.08 -7.45 3.42
N ALA A 99 -18.85 -7.98 2.22
CA ALA A 99 -19.87 -8.26 1.22
C ALA A 99 -20.47 -9.68 1.30
N GLY A 100 -19.99 -10.53 2.21
CA GLY A 100 -20.39 -11.95 2.27
C GLY A 100 -19.90 -12.77 1.06
N VAL A 101 -18.76 -12.41 0.49
CA VAL A 101 -18.11 -13.10 -0.64
C VAL A 101 -16.80 -13.71 -0.17
N GLU A 102 -16.62 -15.00 -0.39
CA GLU A 102 -15.33 -15.66 -0.17
C GLU A 102 -14.40 -15.38 -1.36
N LEU A 103 -13.44 -14.47 -1.14
CA LEU A 103 -12.45 -14.14 -2.15
C LEU A 103 -11.18 -14.97 -1.97
N THR A 104 -10.74 -15.60 -3.05
CA THR A 104 -9.40 -16.22 -3.11
C THR A 104 -8.37 -15.16 -3.45
N HIS A 105 -7.37 -15.00 -2.58
CA HIS A 105 -6.26 -14.09 -2.85
C HIS A 105 -5.15 -14.80 -3.62
N VAL A 106 -4.69 -14.16 -4.70
CA VAL A 106 -3.56 -14.61 -5.51
C VAL A 106 -2.40 -13.64 -5.34
N ALA A 107 -1.33 -14.10 -4.68
CA ALA A 107 -0.15 -13.29 -4.45
C ALA A 107 0.83 -13.35 -5.62
N TYR A 108 1.29 -12.19 -6.08
CA TYR A 108 2.33 -12.05 -7.08
C TYR A 108 3.64 -11.50 -6.46
N ARG A 109 4.75 -11.76 -7.12
CA ARG A 109 6.04 -11.15 -6.75
C ARG A 109 6.17 -9.78 -7.42
N GLY A 110 5.44 -8.78 -6.88
CA GLY A 110 5.36 -7.44 -7.42
C GLY A 110 4.13 -7.19 -8.30
N THR A 111 3.89 -5.92 -8.62
CA THR A 111 2.70 -5.49 -9.38
C THR A 111 2.73 -5.82 -10.87
N PRO A 112 3.89 -5.77 -11.59
CA PRO A 112 3.89 -5.98 -13.03
C PRO A 112 3.32 -7.32 -13.51
N PRO A 113 3.70 -8.49 -12.94
CA PRO A 113 3.10 -9.76 -13.37
C PRO A 113 1.59 -9.84 -13.07
N ALA A 114 1.12 -9.27 -11.95
CA ALA A 114 -0.31 -9.21 -11.64
C ALA A 114 -1.09 -8.36 -12.66
N ILE A 115 -0.52 -7.24 -13.12
CA ILE A 115 -1.09 -6.41 -14.17
C ILE A 115 -1.18 -7.20 -15.49
N ASN A 116 -0.13 -7.91 -15.88
CA ASN A 116 -0.13 -8.69 -17.13
C ASN A 116 -1.25 -9.74 -17.12
N ASP A 117 -1.42 -10.46 -16.03
CA ASP A 117 -2.47 -11.46 -15.90
C ASP A 117 -3.88 -10.83 -15.86
N MET A 118 -4.02 -9.67 -15.24
CA MET A 118 -5.28 -8.92 -15.26
C MET A 118 -5.62 -8.43 -16.68
N LEU A 119 -4.65 -7.89 -17.41
CA LEU A 119 -4.83 -7.45 -18.80
C LEU A 119 -5.08 -8.62 -19.76
N GLY A 120 -4.48 -9.77 -19.47
CA GLY A 120 -4.70 -11.03 -20.22
C GLY A 120 -6.03 -11.71 -19.90
N GLY A 121 -6.80 -11.21 -18.93
CA GLY A 121 -8.10 -11.75 -18.53
C GLY A 121 -8.03 -13.01 -17.66
N SER A 122 -6.86 -13.45 -17.24
CA SER A 122 -6.69 -14.59 -16.31
C SER A 122 -6.95 -14.20 -14.85
N MET A 123 -6.79 -12.93 -14.50
CA MET A 123 -7.06 -12.38 -13.18
C MET A 123 -8.14 -11.28 -13.25
N PRO A 124 -9.30 -11.46 -12.57
CA PRO A 124 -10.39 -10.49 -12.63
C PRO A 124 -10.06 -9.14 -12.03
N ALA A 125 -9.45 -9.12 -10.83
CA ALA A 125 -9.19 -7.89 -10.08
C ALA A 125 -7.81 -7.88 -9.43
N LEU A 126 -7.28 -6.66 -9.27
CA LEU A 126 -5.99 -6.40 -8.64
C LEU A 126 -6.14 -5.26 -7.62
N CYS A 127 -5.71 -5.52 -6.39
CA CYS A 127 -5.45 -4.50 -5.38
C CYS A 127 -3.97 -4.12 -5.45
N GLY A 128 -3.68 -2.86 -5.77
CA GLY A 128 -2.31 -2.37 -5.96
C GLY A 128 -2.15 -0.90 -5.59
N PRO A 129 -0.90 -0.37 -5.60
CA PRO A 129 -0.68 1.06 -5.47
C PRO A 129 -1.43 1.81 -6.57
N LEU A 130 -2.20 2.84 -6.20
CA LEU A 130 -3.07 3.57 -7.13
C LEU A 130 -2.31 4.10 -8.35
N GLY A 131 -1.11 4.62 -8.12
CA GLY A 131 -0.27 5.18 -9.19
C GLY A 131 0.07 4.20 -10.32
N THR A 132 0.13 2.89 -10.02
CA THR A 132 0.41 1.87 -11.05
C THR A 132 -0.70 1.71 -12.08
N PHE A 133 -1.90 2.17 -11.75
CA PHE A 133 -3.07 2.09 -12.62
C PHE A 133 -3.25 3.30 -13.53
N LEU A 134 -2.66 4.45 -13.19
CA LEU A 134 -2.86 5.71 -13.93
C LEU A 134 -2.57 5.60 -15.44
N PRO A 135 -1.43 5.04 -15.88
CA PRO A 135 -1.16 4.90 -17.32
C PRO A 135 -2.13 3.94 -18.02
N LEU A 136 -2.61 2.92 -17.31
CA LEU A 136 -3.50 1.89 -17.86
C LEU A 136 -4.93 2.37 -17.99
N MET A 137 -5.39 3.24 -17.09
CA MET A 137 -6.69 3.91 -17.17
C MET A 137 -6.73 4.85 -18.36
N GLY A 138 -5.69 5.67 -18.56
CA GLY A 138 -5.59 6.57 -19.70
C GLY A 138 -5.62 5.85 -21.05
N ALA A 139 -5.15 4.61 -21.10
CA ALA A 139 -5.19 3.74 -22.27
C ALA A 139 -6.51 2.94 -22.42
N GLY A 140 -7.46 3.09 -21.49
CA GLY A 140 -8.73 2.35 -21.49
C GLY A 140 -8.61 0.83 -21.26
N LYS A 141 -7.46 0.37 -20.76
CA LYS A 141 -7.17 -1.07 -20.62
C LYS A 141 -7.74 -1.70 -19.34
N ILE A 142 -8.04 -0.87 -18.35
CA ILE A 142 -8.58 -1.28 -17.05
C ILE A 142 -9.62 -0.29 -16.57
N ARG A 143 -10.41 -0.69 -15.58
CA ARG A 143 -11.29 0.20 -14.82
C ARG A 143 -10.86 0.18 -13.35
N LEU A 144 -10.61 1.37 -12.80
CA LEU A 144 -10.37 1.53 -11.38
C LEU A 144 -11.73 1.74 -10.68
N LEU A 145 -12.13 0.79 -9.85
CA LEU A 145 -13.45 0.78 -9.23
C LEU A 145 -13.49 1.54 -7.90
N ALA A 146 -12.38 1.56 -7.18
CA ALA A 146 -12.28 2.28 -5.91
C ALA A 146 -10.85 2.66 -5.56
N SER A 147 -10.70 3.67 -4.69
CA SER A 147 -9.48 3.98 -3.96
C SER A 147 -9.67 3.74 -2.46
N SER A 148 -8.58 3.51 -1.72
CA SER A 148 -8.62 3.21 -0.28
C SER A 148 -8.49 4.43 0.62
N GLY A 149 -8.22 5.60 0.07
CA GLY A 149 -8.01 6.82 0.84
C GLY A 149 -9.25 7.28 1.60
N ALA A 150 -9.05 8.15 2.60
CA ALA A 150 -10.15 8.79 3.32
C ALA A 150 -10.95 9.76 2.44
N GLN A 151 -10.32 10.27 1.40
CA GLN A 151 -10.90 11.13 0.37
C GLN A 151 -10.50 10.61 -1.00
N ARG A 152 -11.20 11.06 -2.05
CA ARG A 152 -10.81 10.73 -3.42
C ARG A 152 -9.42 11.29 -3.71
N SER A 153 -8.59 10.48 -4.35
CA SER A 153 -7.26 10.91 -4.74
C SER A 153 -7.33 12.02 -5.81
N ARG A 154 -6.47 13.03 -5.69
CA ARG A 154 -6.34 14.07 -6.73
C ARG A 154 -5.92 13.52 -8.09
N PHE A 155 -5.28 12.36 -8.10
CA PHE A 155 -4.89 11.67 -9.34
C PHE A 155 -6.07 10.97 -10.03
N THR A 156 -7.13 10.67 -9.28
CA THR A 156 -8.34 9.97 -9.77
C THR A 156 -9.60 10.55 -9.13
N PRO A 157 -9.91 11.85 -9.31
CA PRO A 157 -10.98 12.53 -8.58
C PRO A 157 -12.38 12.00 -8.91
N HIS A 158 -12.53 11.33 -10.05
CA HIS A 158 -13.76 10.67 -10.49
C HIS A 158 -13.97 9.28 -9.89
N VAL A 159 -12.95 8.69 -9.25
CA VAL A 159 -13.05 7.36 -8.63
C VAL A 159 -13.48 7.50 -7.17
N ALA A 160 -14.59 6.86 -6.82
CA ALA A 160 -15.10 6.84 -5.46
C ALA A 160 -14.16 6.04 -4.53
N THR A 161 -14.10 6.44 -3.26
CA THR A 161 -13.37 5.67 -2.24
C THR A 161 -14.14 4.42 -1.83
N LEU A 162 -13.46 3.46 -1.19
CA LEU A 162 -14.11 2.31 -0.56
C LEU A 162 -15.15 2.77 0.49
N ALA A 163 -14.83 3.81 1.27
CA ALA A 163 -15.73 4.36 2.27
C ALA A 163 -17.01 4.95 1.66
N GLU A 164 -16.92 5.70 0.54
CA GLU A 164 -18.07 6.22 -0.21
C GLU A 164 -18.96 5.10 -0.75
N GLN A 165 -18.39 3.91 -1.01
CA GLN A 165 -19.11 2.73 -1.50
C GLN A 165 -19.61 1.80 -0.38
N GLY A 166 -19.60 2.26 0.88
CA GLY A 166 -20.17 1.53 2.03
C GLY A 166 -19.14 0.77 2.89
N TYR A 167 -17.87 0.71 2.48
CA TYR A 167 -16.80 0.00 3.19
C TYR A 167 -16.03 0.94 4.12
N LYS A 168 -16.72 1.52 5.11
CA LYS A 168 -16.20 2.60 5.98
C LYS A 168 -14.95 2.20 6.79
N ASP A 169 -14.80 0.92 7.11
CA ASP A 169 -13.64 0.40 7.85
C ASP A 169 -12.41 0.15 6.96
N LEU A 170 -12.57 0.27 5.63
CA LEU A 170 -11.52 0.03 4.65
C LEU A 170 -10.85 1.33 4.17
N VAL A 171 -10.52 2.20 5.10
CA VAL A 171 -9.76 3.43 4.84
C VAL A 171 -8.30 3.17 5.18
N PHE A 172 -7.46 3.07 4.16
CA PHE A 172 -6.03 2.79 4.30
C PHE A 172 -5.23 3.65 3.32
N SER A 173 -4.15 4.24 3.82
CA SER A 173 -3.11 4.84 2.98
C SER A 173 -1.77 4.25 3.38
N GLU A 174 -0.91 4.07 2.43
CA GLU A 174 0.47 3.63 2.63
C GLU A 174 1.38 4.87 2.65
N TRP A 175 2.53 4.73 3.29
CA TRP A 175 3.56 5.76 3.26
C TRP A 175 4.95 5.13 3.08
N PHE A 176 5.83 5.87 2.43
CA PHE A 176 7.26 5.60 2.44
C PHE A 176 7.95 6.48 3.47
N GLY A 177 8.87 5.89 4.23
CA GLY A 177 9.70 6.60 5.20
C GLY A 177 11.18 6.32 4.98
N PHE A 178 11.98 7.32 5.31
CA PHE A 178 13.43 7.22 5.35
C PHE A 178 13.88 6.88 6.76
N PHE A 179 14.77 5.90 6.86
CA PHE A 179 15.32 5.40 8.12
C PHE A 179 16.83 5.26 8.01
N ALA A 180 17.54 5.61 9.07
CA ALA A 180 18.93 5.31 9.25
C ALA A 180 19.12 4.00 10.04
N PRO A 181 20.35 3.42 10.10
CA PRO A 181 20.63 2.33 11.01
C PRO A 181 20.29 2.68 12.47
N GLY A 182 19.83 1.70 13.25
CA GLY A 182 19.64 1.87 14.68
C GLY A 182 20.95 2.32 15.35
N GLY A 183 20.85 3.21 16.32
CA GLY A 183 22.03 3.78 17.00
C GLY A 183 22.71 4.94 16.24
N THR A 184 22.19 5.38 15.09
CA THR A 184 22.70 6.60 14.42
C THR A 184 22.54 7.81 15.35
N PRO A 185 23.61 8.60 15.60
CA PRO A 185 23.57 9.72 16.51
C PRO A 185 22.51 10.76 16.11
N ALA A 186 21.80 11.32 17.07
CA ALA A 186 20.73 12.29 16.82
C ALA A 186 21.16 13.48 15.93
N PRO A 187 22.33 14.08 16.08
CA PRO A 187 22.75 15.15 15.18
C PRO A 187 22.90 14.70 13.70
N VAL A 188 23.26 13.44 13.47
CA VAL A 188 23.36 12.88 12.12
C VAL A 188 21.97 12.67 11.54
N VAL A 189 21.05 12.12 12.31
CA VAL A 189 19.62 11.96 11.92
C VAL A 189 19.01 13.31 11.58
N MET A 190 19.26 14.34 12.38
CA MET A 190 18.71 15.68 12.14
C MET A 190 19.26 16.32 10.86
N ARG A 191 20.55 16.20 10.58
CA ARG A 191 21.13 16.68 9.30
C ARG A 191 20.53 15.96 8.10
N ALA A 192 20.35 14.63 8.20
CA ALA A 192 19.69 13.86 7.14
C ALA A 192 18.22 14.28 6.95
N ASN A 193 17.50 14.53 8.05
CA ASN A 193 16.11 15.04 8.02
C ASN A 193 16.04 16.39 7.30
N GLU A 194 16.89 17.35 7.65
CA GLU A 194 16.94 18.68 7.03
C GLU A 194 17.18 18.57 5.51
N ALA A 195 18.19 17.78 5.11
CA ALA A 195 18.51 17.58 3.70
C ALA A 195 17.36 16.92 2.92
N LEU A 196 16.73 15.88 3.49
CA LEU A 196 15.57 15.22 2.87
C LEU A 196 14.35 16.14 2.75
N ARG A 197 14.06 16.93 3.79
CA ARG A 197 12.96 17.89 3.74
C ARG A 197 13.20 18.96 2.69
N ALA A 198 14.43 19.47 2.58
CA ALA A 198 14.80 20.43 1.54
C ALA A 198 14.66 19.83 0.12
N ALA A 199 15.10 18.59 -0.07
CA ALA A 199 14.94 17.88 -1.35
C ALA A 199 13.47 17.62 -1.70
N LEU A 200 12.70 17.13 -0.75
CA LEU A 200 11.27 16.85 -0.92
C LEU A 200 10.40 18.10 -1.16
N ALA A 201 10.91 19.30 -0.84
CA ALA A 201 10.24 20.56 -1.13
C ALA A 201 10.51 21.07 -2.56
N GLN A 202 11.43 20.44 -3.31
CA GLN A 202 11.74 20.85 -4.68
C GLN A 202 10.60 20.48 -5.63
N LYS A 203 10.28 21.40 -6.54
CA LYS A 203 9.17 21.22 -7.49
C LYS A 203 9.36 20.02 -8.40
N ASP A 204 10.57 19.80 -8.89
CA ASP A 204 10.89 18.66 -9.76
C ASP A 204 10.73 17.30 -9.05
N VAL A 205 11.05 17.24 -7.76
CA VAL A 205 10.81 16.04 -6.93
C VAL A 205 9.31 15.82 -6.72
N ILE A 206 8.55 16.88 -6.41
CA ILE A 206 7.10 16.81 -6.26
C ILE A 206 6.44 16.34 -7.56
N ASP A 207 6.80 16.96 -8.69
CA ASP A 207 6.24 16.61 -9.99
C ASP A 207 6.62 15.19 -10.41
N GLY A 208 7.87 14.78 -10.20
CA GLY A 208 8.34 13.44 -10.50
C GLY A 208 7.62 12.35 -9.70
N LEU A 209 7.39 12.58 -8.41
CA LEU A 209 6.64 11.64 -7.57
C LEU A 209 5.14 11.64 -7.90
N ALA A 210 4.59 12.78 -8.30
CA ALA A 210 3.19 12.88 -8.72
C ALA A 210 2.88 12.01 -9.95
N VAL A 211 3.80 11.90 -10.91
CA VAL A 211 3.65 10.98 -12.08
C VAL A 211 3.48 9.52 -11.64
N MET A 212 4.04 9.16 -10.49
CA MET A 212 3.93 7.82 -9.89
C MET A 212 2.71 7.68 -8.96
N GLY A 213 1.83 8.70 -8.90
CA GLY A 213 0.68 8.71 -7.98
C GLY A 213 1.06 8.83 -6.51
N LEU A 214 2.24 9.38 -6.21
CA LEU A 214 2.75 9.60 -4.87
C LEU A 214 2.55 11.06 -4.45
N GLU A 215 2.02 11.25 -3.24
CA GLU A 215 1.95 12.57 -2.59
C GLU A 215 3.19 12.78 -1.75
N VAL A 216 4.00 13.77 -2.08
CA VAL A 216 5.16 14.13 -1.27
C VAL A 216 4.71 14.57 0.13
N LYS A 217 5.34 14.01 1.15
CA LYS A 217 5.08 14.38 2.54
C LYS A 217 6.33 14.15 3.39
N SER A 218 6.95 15.21 3.82
CA SER A 218 8.06 15.14 4.79
C SER A 218 7.55 15.21 6.23
N SER A 219 8.38 14.81 7.17
CA SER A 219 8.11 14.89 8.60
C SER A 219 9.38 15.11 9.41
N THR A 220 9.23 15.42 10.69
CA THR A 220 10.30 15.26 11.67
C THR A 220 10.53 13.77 11.98
N PRO A 221 11.69 13.39 12.54
CA PRO A 221 11.93 12.02 13.01
C PRO A 221 10.90 11.55 14.04
N GLN A 222 10.49 12.44 14.95
CA GLN A 222 9.51 12.13 15.99
C GLN A 222 8.10 11.89 15.42
N GLU A 223 7.67 12.67 14.43
CA GLU A 223 6.40 12.47 13.75
C GLU A 223 6.38 11.12 13.01
N LEU A 224 7.49 10.76 12.33
CA LEU A 224 7.59 9.46 11.68
C LEU A 224 7.55 8.30 12.68
N ALA A 225 8.25 8.43 13.83
CA ALA A 225 8.21 7.42 14.89
C ALA A 225 6.78 7.24 15.43
N THR A 226 6.06 8.34 15.65
CA THR A 226 4.67 8.33 16.12
C THR A 226 3.74 7.67 15.08
N LEU A 227 3.94 7.99 13.80
CA LEU A 227 3.16 7.39 12.70
C LEU A 227 3.43 5.89 12.55
N LEU A 228 4.68 5.46 12.69
CA LEU A 228 5.04 4.04 12.67
C LEU A 228 4.36 3.28 13.82
N LYS A 229 4.43 3.85 15.03
CA LYS A 229 3.75 3.27 16.20
C LYS A 229 2.23 3.16 15.98
N ALA A 230 1.60 4.20 15.49
CA ALA A 230 0.17 4.20 15.19
C ALA A 230 -0.20 3.14 14.13
N SER A 231 0.64 2.96 13.12
CA SER A 231 0.48 1.93 12.09
C SER A 231 0.61 0.53 12.71
N TYR A 232 1.61 0.32 13.55
CA TYR A 232 1.84 -0.94 14.26
C TYR A 232 0.65 -1.30 15.15
N ASP A 233 0.18 -0.36 15.98
CA ASP A 233 -0.95 -0.55 16.90
C ASP A 233 -2.26 -0.85 16.14
N ARG A 234 -2.45 -0.26 14.96
CA ARG A 234 -3.61 -0.49 14.10
C ARG A 234 -3.59 -1.87 13.46
N TRP A 235 -2.45 -2.26 12.87
CA TRP A 235 -2.38 -3.48 12.05
C TRP A 235 -2.32 -4.76 12.86
N GLY A 236 -1.75 -4.76 14.06
CA GLY A 236 -1.67 -5.93 14.93
C GLY A 236 -3.03 -6.63 15.15
N PRO A 237 -4.07 -5.91 15.65
CA PRO A 237 -5.41 -6.47 15.83
C PRO A 237 -6.06 -6.91 14.50
N ILE A 238 -5.84 -6.19 13.41
CA ILE A 238 -6.39 -6.52 12.08
C ILE A 238 -5.82 -7.85 11.59
N VAL A 239 -4.49 -8.01 11.60
CA VAL A 239 -3.83 -9.24 11.15
C VAL A 239 -4.25 -10.43 12.02
N LYS A 240 -4.32 -10.24 13.35
CA LYS A 240 -4.79 -11.27 14.29
C LYS A 240 -6.22 -11.72 13.96
N LYS A 241 -7.13 -10.78 13.67
CA LYS A 241 -8.52 -11.07 13.30
C LYS A 241 -8.63 -11.80 11.95
N ILE A 242 -7.75 -11.49 11.01
CA ILE A 242 -7.68 -12.16 9.70
C ILE A 242 -7.16 -13.58 9.85
N GLY A 243 -6.26 -13.84 10.82
CA GLY A 243 -5.66 -15.14 11.08
C GLY A 243 -4.61 -15.56 10.04
N PHE A 244 -3.99 -14.58 9.36
CA PHE A 244 -2.99 -14.84 8.35
C PHE A 244 -1.58 -14.91 8.95
N THR A 245 -0.82 -15.92 8.55
CA THR A 245 0.61 -16.05 8.85
C THR A 245 1.33 -16.50 7.60
N ALA A 246 2.41 -15.82 7.23
CA ALA A 246 3.31 -16.23 6.16
C ALA A 246 4.51 -16.98 6.75
N ASP A 247 4.93 -18.03 6.07
CA ASP A 247 6.25 -18.61 6.29
C ASP A 247 7.29 -17.70 5.61
N SER A 248 8.44 -17.49 6.27
CA SER A 248 9.54 -16.62 5.80
C SER A 248 10.11 -17.04 4.45
#